data_d987b730b2310b914534cbae56440586
#
_entry.id   d987b730b2310b914534cbae56440586
#
_cell.length_a   1.000
_cell.length_b   1.000
_cell.length_c   1.000
_cell.angle_alpha   90.00
_cell.angle_beta   90.00
_cell.angle_gamma   90.00
#
_symmetry.space_group_name_H-M   'P 1'
#
loop_
_entity.id
_entity.type
_entity.pdbx_description
1 polymer ?
#
loop_
_entity_poly.entity_id
_entity_poly.type
_entity_poly.pdbx_seq_one_letter_code
_entity_poly.pdbx_strand_id
1 'polypeptide(L)'
;MANVLGIILFALGIGITVALHEAGHMFTARAFGMRVRRFFIGFGPTVASVTRGHTEYGLAAFPVGGFCDIAGMTSQDEFLTEEEKPHAMYKKPWWQRIIVLAGGITVNLLLGFIILLIIAMTTGLPNPDADVRPRVGEVSCTSDQKLDGELEPCQGLGPAGQAGVEPGDIVLALNGEAVDSIAQLRDAVMQLPGETVTLEVERDGAQRSFDIPLDTVTRLNAEDELVSVGAIGMTNELIDIVETYSFVEAFPATARYTGFVLDATVQGLSLIHI
;
A
#
# COMPACT_ATOMS: atom_id res chain seq x y z
N MET A 1 -6.98 3.95 -25.53
CA MET A 1 -7.35 5.27 -24.95
C MET A 1 -7.20 5.29 -23.44
N ALA A 2 -7.66 4.28 -22.69
CA ALA A 2 -7.51 4.24 -21.21
C ALA A 2 -6.08 4.38 -20.73
N ASN A 3 -5.10 3.71 -21.35
CA ASN A 3 -3.70 3.77 -20.94
C ASN A 3 -3.07 5.18 -21.10
N VAL A 4 -3.42 5.91 -22.16
CA VAL A 4 -2.91 7.27 -22.38
C VAL A 4 -3.47 8.25 -21.33
N LEU A 5 -4.77 8.15 -21.06
CA LEU A 5 -5.41 8.96 -20.02
C LEU A 5 -4.78 8.67 -18.64
N GLY A 6 -4.53 7.40 -18.32
CA GLY A 6 -3.86 6.99 -17.08
C GLY A 6 -2.45 7.61 -16.93
N ILE A 7 -1.65 7.60 -18.00
CA ILE A 7 -0.31 8.22 -18.01
C ILE A 7 -0.41 9.73 -17.78
N ILE A 8 -1.36 10.41 -18.43
CA ILE A 8 -1.55 11.86 -18.27
C ILE A 8 -1.97 12.20 -16.83
N LEU A 9 -2.93 11.46 -16.27
CA LEU A 9 -3.40 11.67 -14.89
C LEU A 9 -2.29 11.40 -13.87
N PHE A 10 -1.48 10.36 -14.09
CA PHE A 10 -0.34 10.05 -13.25
C PHE A 10 0.72 11.17 -13.29
N ALA A 11 1.09 11.62 -14.49
CA ALA A 11 2.05 12.72 -14.65
C ALA A 11 1.54 14.03 -14.01
N LEU A 12 0.25 14.33 -14.17
CA LEU A 12 -0.39 15.47 -13.52
C LEU A 12 -0.37 15.36 -12.00
N GLY A 13 -0.68 14.16 -11.45
CA GLY A 13 -0.63 13.89 -10.02
C GLY A 13 0.76 14.13 -9.43
N ILE A 14 1.80 13.62 -10.10
CA ILE A 14 3.20 13.89 -9.70
C ILE A 14 3.49 15.40 -9.75
N GLY A 15 3.13 16.08 -10.83
CA GLY A 15 3.36 17.52 -10.98
C GLY A 15 2.69 18.34 -9.87
N ILE A 16 1.46 18.01 -9.51
CA ILE A 16 0.73 18.65 -8.39
C ILE A 16 1.44 18.39 -7.06
N THR A 17 1.82 17.13 -6.80
CA THR A 17 2.51 16.75 -5.55
C THR A 17 3.83 17.50 -5.39
N VAL A 18 4.63 17.60 -6.46
CA VAL A 18 5.88 18.36 -6.47
C VAL A 18 5.62 19.85 -6.25
N ALA A 19 4.64 20.43 -6.95
CA ALA A 19 4.29 21.83 -6.80
C ALA A 19 3.87 22.17 -5.35
N LEU A 20 3.10 21.32 -4.73
CA LEU A 20 2.68 21.45 -3.32
C LEU A 20 3.85 21.30 -2.37
N HIS A 21 4.76 20.36 -2.63
CA HIS A 21 6.00 20.20 -1.87
C HIS A 21 6.85 21.47 -1.88
N GLU A 22 7.15 22.00 -3.06
CA GLU A 22 7.92 23.23 -3.21
C GLU A 22 7.18 24.44 -2.59
N ALA A 23 5.84 24.46 -2.67
CA ALA A 23 5.03 25.48 -2.03
C ALA A 23 5.16 25.43 -0.50
N GLY A 24 5.34 24.25 0.11
CA GLY A 24 5.63 24.10 1.54
C GLY A 24 6.90 24.85 1.94
N HIS A 25 7.99 24.70 1.18
CA HIS A 25 9.23 25.44 1.39
C HIS A 25 9.04 26.95 1.18
N MET A 26 8.35 27.34 0.13
CA MET A 26 8.09 28.75 -0.18
C MET A 26 7.28 29.44 0.91
N PHE A 27 6.17 28.85 1.35
CA PHE A 27 5.30 29.48 2.36
C PHE A 27 5.98 29.61 3.71
N THR A 28 6.70 28.59 4.15
CA THR A 28 7.44 28.62 5.42
C THR A 28 8.61 29.62 5.36
N ALA A 29 9.36 29.67 4.25
CA ALA A 29 10.42 30.65 4.05
C ALA A 29 9.88 32.08 4.13
N ARG A 30 8.76 32.35 3.44
CA ARG A 30 8.11 33.68 3.46
C ARG A 30 7.56 34.05 4.84
N ALA A 31 6.98 33.08 5.57
CA ALA A 31 6.49 33.31 6.92
C ALA A 31 7.60 33.79 7.88
N PHE A 32 8.85 33.34 7.65
CA PHE A 32 10.02 33.80 8.40
C PHE A 32 10.78 34.97 7.77
N GLY A 33 10.19 35.62 6.74
CA GLY A 33 10.78 36.77 6.07
C GLY A 33 12.06 36.43 5.32
N MET A 34 12.19 35.19 4.82
CA MET A 34 13.24 34.81 3.88
C MET A 34 12.80 35.18 2.46
N ARG A 35 13.72 35.54 1.61
CA ARG A 35 13.42 35.91 0.22
C ARG A 35 13.43 34.65 -0.65
N VAL A 36 12.31 34.38 -1.31
CA VAL A 36 12.19 33.35 -2.36
C VAL A 36 12.40 34.04 -3.71
N ARG A 37 13.43 33.64 -4.44
CA ARG A 37 13.79 34.21 -5.76
C ARG A 37 13.02 33.51 -6.88
N ARG A 38 13.00 32.20 -6.88
CA ARG A 38 12.35 31.40 -7.93
C ARG A 38 11.53 30.25 -7.35
N PHE A 39 10.41 30.00 -7.99
CA PHE A 39 9.54 28.86 -7.72
C PHE A 39 9.20 28.22 -9.06
N PHE A 40 9.74 27.04 -9.32
CA PHE A 40 9.60 26.38 -10.61
C PHE A 40 9.10 24.95 -10.46
N ILE A 41 8.24 24.54 -11.38
CA ILE A 41 7.85 23.15 -11.59
C ILE A 41 8.58 22.67 -12.82
N GLY A 42 9.33 21.56 -12.67
CA GLY A 42 10.21 21.02 -13.70
C GLY A 42 11.64 21.55 -13.64
N PHE A 43 12.48 20.98 -14.50
CA PHE A 43 13.88 21.36 -14.70
C PHE A 43 14.15 21.67 -16.17
N GLY A 44 15.30 22.32 -16.45
CA GLY A 44 15.75 22.62 -17.81
C GLY A 44 15.29 23.98 -18.29
N PRO A 45 15.12 24.16 -19.63
CA PRO A 45 14.73 25.44 -20.22
C PRO A 45 13.36 25.90 -19.73
N THR A 46 13.23 27.19 -19.41
CA THR A 46 11.96 27.80 -19.01
C THR A 46 10.98 27.81 -20.19
N VAL A 47 9.81 27.21 -20.01
CA VAL A 47 8.71 27.21 -20.98
C VAL A 47 7.86 28.46 -20.82
N ALA A 48 7.52 28.78 -19.57
CA ALA A 48 6.76 29.98 -19.23
C ALA A 48 7.14 30.44 -17.83
N SER A 49 7.22 31.75 -17.62
CA SER A 49 7.39 32.30 -16.28
C SER A 49 6.69 33.65 -16.14
N VAL A 50 6.38 33.99 -14.87
CA VAL A 50 5.80 35.27 -14.47
C VAL A 50 6.43 35.72 -13.16
N THR A 51 6.88 36.97 -13.10
CA THR A 51 7.42 37.54 -11.89
C THR A 51 6.33 38.26 -11.10
N ARG A 52 6.18 37.91 -9.81
CA ARG A 52 5.31 38.60 -8.87
C ARG A 52 6.09 39.02 -7.63
N GLY A 53 6.20 40.32 -7.44
CA GLY A 53 7.02 40.90 -6.38
C GLY A 53 8.49 40.52 -6.58
N HIS A 54 9.05 39.77 -5.64
CA HIS A 54 10.45 39.35 -5.66
C HIS A 54 10.65 37.89 -6.11
N THR A 55 9.58 37.22 -6.58
CA THR A 55 9.64 35.82 -6.94
C THR A 55 9.22 35.61 -8.37
N GLU A 56 10.05 34.90 -9.13
CA GLU A 56 9.73 34.36 -10.42
C GLU A 56 9.09 33.00 -10.30
N TYR A 57 7.88 32.83 -10.82
CA TYR A 57 7.12 31.58 -10.90
C TYR A 57 7.19 31.04 -12.30
N GLY A 58 7.56 29.78 -12.49
CA GLY A 58 7.73 29.25 -13.83
C GLY A 58 7.51 27.76 -13.95
N LEU A 59 7.37 27.37 -15.23
CA LEU A 59 7.34 25.99 -15.68
C LEU A 59 8.56 25.74 -16.54
N ALA A 60 9.27 24.64 -16.30
CA ALA A 60 10.39 24.19 -17.10
C ALA A 60 10.01 22.98 -17.96
N ALA A 61 10.81 22.72 -18.99
CA ALA A 61 10.49 21.76 -20.05
C ALA A 61 10.38 20.30 -19.58
N PHE A 62 11.13 19.91 -18.54
CA PHE A 62 11.14 18.53 -18.04
C PHE A 62 10.39 18.45 -16.72
N PRO A 63 9.16 17.88 -16.69
CA PRO A 63 8.27 17.88 -15.51
C PRO A 63 8.67 16.79 -14.48
N VAL A 64 9.96 16.58 -14.26
CA VAL A 64 10.51 15.54 -13.35
C VAL A 64 11.01 16.16 -12.05
N GLY A 65 10.21 17.01 -11.42
CA GLY A 65 10.57 17.65 -10.16
C GLY A 65 10.19 19.12 -10.12
N GLY A 66 10.80 19.87 -9.22
CA GLY A 66 10.63 21.30 -9.05
C GLY A 66 11.73 21.86 -8.15
N PHE A 67 11.75 23.17 -7.96
CA PHE A 67 12.64 23.80 -7.00
C PHE A 67 12.10 25.14 -6.49
N CYS A 68 12.41 25.39 -5.24
CA CYS A 68 12.16 26.65 -4.56
C CYS A 68 13.53 27.28 -4.20
N ASP A 69 13.94 28.32 -4.95
CA ASP A 69 15.22 29.00 -4.74
C ASP A 69 15.06 30.06 -3.64
N ILE A 70 15.61 29.77 -2.47
CA ILE A 70 15.58 30.64 -1.30
C ILE A 70 16.95 31.32 -1.14
N ALA A 71 16.99 32.65 -1.12
CA ALA A 71 18.21 33.42 -1.00
C ALA A 71 19.04 32.99 0.24
N GLY A 72 20.30 32.69 0.01
CA GLY A 72 21.21 32.27 1.10
C GLY A 72 20.86 30.92 1.72
N MET A 73 20.31 29.98 0.95
CA MET A 73 20.06 28.61 1.41
C MET A 73 21.37 27.91 1.80
N THR A 74 22.46 28.24 1.12
CA THR A 74 23.82 27.85 1.48
C THR A 74 24.68 29.08 1.78
N SER A 75 25.72 28.91 2.60
CA SER A 75 26.70 30.01 2.88
C SER A 75 27.56 30.37 1.68
N GLN A 76 27.52 29.57 0.62
CA GLN A 76 28.26 29.74 -0.63
C GLN A 76 27.44 30.40 -1.74
N ASP A 77 26.29 31.00 -1.44
CA ASP A 77 25.47 31.73 -2.39
C ASP A 77 26.18 33.07 -2.75
N GLU A 78 27.04 33.01 -3.75
CA GLU A 78 27.87 34.13 -4.21
C GLU A 78 27.08 35.26 -4.89
N PHE A 79 25.82 35.00 -5.25
CA PHE A 79 24.97 35.91 -6.03
C PHE A 79 23.96 36.70 -5.20
N LEU A 80 24.16 36.82 -3.87
CA LEU A 80 23.29 37.61 -3.01
C LEU A 80 23.43 39.09 -3.27
N THR A 81 22.34 39.73 -3.66
CA THR A 81 22.27 41.19 -3.74
C THR A 81 22.28 41.83 -2.36
N GLU A 82 22.64 43.11 -2.24
CA GLU A 82 22.61 43.84 -0.97
C GLU A 82 21.23 43.85 -0.34
N GLU A 83 20.16 43.84 -1.15
CA GLU A 83 18.76 43.77 -0.70
C GLU A 83 18.38 42.38 -0.16
N GLU A 84 19.02 41.32 -0.64
CA GLU A 84 18.71 39.93 -0.22
C GLU A 84 19.44 39.52 1.05
N LYS A 85 20.62 40.11 1.30
CA LYS A 85 21.44 39.79 2.48
C LYS A 85 20.70 39.81 3.82
N PRO A 86 19.80 40.77 4.12
CA PRO A 86 19.05 40.78 5.36
C PRO A 86 18.02 39.62 5.46
N HIS A 87 17.59 39.11 4.30
CA HIS A 87 16.56 38.08 4.15
C HIS A 87 17.12 36.70 3.86
N ALA A 88 18.45 36.53 3.89
CA ALA A 88 19.13 35.28 3.59
C ALA A 88 18.86 34.21 4.65
N MET A 89 18.60 32.98 4.21
CA MET A 89 18.25 31.85 5.08
C MET A 89 19.34 31.55 6.12
N TYR A 90 20.64 31.62 5.75
CA TYR A 90 21.73 31.33 6.70
C TYR A 90 21.83 32.32 7.88
N LYS A 91 21.25 33.53 7.75
CA LYS A 91 21.16 34.52 8.84
C LYS A 91 20.03 34.26 9.83
N LYS A 92 19.11 33.36 9.49
CA LYS A 92 17.96 33.05 10.36
C LYS A 92 18.35 32.02 11.42
N PRO A 93 17.68 32.00 12.59
CA PRO A 93 17.87 30.99 13.62
C PRO A 93 17.73 29.56 13.04
N TRP A 94 18.48 28.62 13.60
CA TRP A 94 18.53 27.24 13.12
C TRP A 94 17.15 26.57 13.06
N TRP A 95 16.26 26.81 14.02
CA TRP A 95 14.92 26.24 14.07
C TRP A 95 14.02 26.73 12.92
N GLN A 96 14.15 28.01 12.49
CA GLN A 96 13.43 28.50 11.31
C GLN A 96 13.90 27.81 10.04
N ARG A 97 15.19 27.57 9.93
CA ARG A 97 15.78 26.84 8.80
C ARG A 97 15.27 25.40 8.74
N ILE A 98 15.18 24.71 9.90
CA ILE A 98 14.61 23.36 9.98
C ILE A 98 13.16 23.35 9.54
N ILE A 99 12.32 24.28 10.01
CA ILE A 99 10.91 24.37 9.63
C ILE A 99 10.78 24.59 8.12
N VAL A 100 11.62 25.42 7.51
CA VAL A 100 11.60 25.63 6.07
C VAL A 100 11.99 24.34 5.34
N LEU A 101 13.05 23.66 5.76
CA LEU A 101 13.48 22.39 5.15
C LEU A 101 12.44 21.27 5.32
N ALA A 102 11.73 21.26 6.44
CA ALA A 102 10.65 20.31 6.68
C ALA A 102 9.33 20.69 5.96
N GLY A 103 9.21 21.93 5.46
CA GLY A 103 7.96 22.47 4.92
C GLY A 103 7.38 21.62 3.78
N GLY A 104 8.20 21.20 2.83
CA GLY A 104 7.77 20.35 1.71
C GLY A 104 7.31 18.97 2.19
N ILE A 105 8.08 18.33 3.07
CA ILE A 105 7.73 17.01 3.64
C ILE A 105 6.41 17.08 4.40
N THR A 106 6.21 18.14 5.20
CA THR A 106 4.98 18.34 5.96
C THR A 106 3.76 18.47 5.06
N VAL A 107 3.88 19.20 3.95
CA VAL A 107 2.78 19.33 2.97
C VAL A 107 2.48 17.98 2.32
N ASN A 108 3.48 17.18 1.97
CA ASN A 108 3.24 15.84 1.40
C ASN A 108 2.57 14.90 2.40
N LEU A 109 2.95 14.92 3.68
CA LEU A 109 2.28 14.15 4.73
C LEU A 109 0.82 14.58 4.91
N LEU A 110 0.55 15.88 4.92
CA LEU A 110 -0.81 16.40 4.99
C LEU A 110 -1.64 16.01 3.76
N LEU A 111 -1.06 16.10 2.57
CA LEU A 111 -1.72 15.68 1.34
C LEU A 111 -2.05 14.18 1.37
N GLY A 112 -1.09 13.34 1.77
CA GLY A 112 -1.31 11.90 1.94
C GLY A 112 -2.42 11.59 2.94
N PHE A 113 -2.41 12.29 4.09
CA PHE A 113 -3.45 12.14 5.10
C PHE A 113 -4.84 12.54 4.57
N ILE A 114 -4.95 13.65 3.83
CA ILE A 114 -6.21 14.10 3.23
C ILE A 114 -6.72 13.09 2.20
N ILE A 115 -5.83 12.55 1.35
CA ILE A 115 -6.20 11.52 0.37
C ILE A 115 -6.70 10.25 1.08
N LEU A 116 -6.00 9.79 2.11
CA LEU A 116 -6.43 8.63 2.90
C LEU A 116 -7.76 8.88 3.62
N LEU A 117 -8.00 10.12 4.10
CA LEU A 117 -9.28 10.50 4.69
C LEU A 117 -10.43 10.41 3.69
N ILE A 118 -10.21 10.86 2.46
CA ILE A 118 -11.19 10.73 1.38
C ILE A 118 -11.44 9.26 1.05
N ILE A 119 -10.38 8.46 0.95
CA ILE A 119 -10.47 7.00 0.71
C ILE A 119 -11.26 6.33 1.83
N ALA A 120 -10.97 6.64 3.10
CA ALA A 120 -11.67 6.11 4.26
C ALA A 120 -13.19 6.34 4.20
N MET A 121 -13.60 7.50 3.68
CA MET A 121 -15.01 7.88 3.58
C MET A 121 -15.71 7.36 2.32
N THR A 122 -14.97 6.97 1.29
CA THR A 122 -15.54 6.61 -0.03
C THR A 122 -15.41 5.12 -0.33
N THR A 123 -14.21 4.61 -0.43
CA THR A 123 -13.90 3.21 -0.76
C THR A 123 -13.52 2.37 0.45
N GLY A 124 -13.25 3.01 1.58
CA GLY A 124 -12.84 2.36 2.81
C GLY A 124 -11.33 2.16 2.95
N LEU A 125 -10.88 1.92 4.18
CA LEU A 125 -9.50 1.53 4.50
C LEU A 125 -9.45 0.10 5.00
N PRO A 126 -8.35 -0.64 4.75
CA PRO A 126 -8.13 -1.92 5.39
C PRO A 126 -8.15 -1.77 6.91
N ASN A 127 -8.95 -2.60 7.57
CA ASN A 127 -8.99 -2.68 9.02
C ASN A 127 -7.78 -3.52 9.51
N PRO A 128 -6.78 -2.91 10.18
CA PRO A 128 -5.62 -3.65 10.66
C PRO A 128 -5.95 -4.63 11.80
N ASP A 129 -7.12 -4.47 12.44
CA ASP A 129 -7.60 -5.32 13.53
C ASP A 129 -8.57 -6.42 13.03
N ALA A 130 -8.76 -6.54 11.70
CA ALA A 130 -9.60 -7.59 11.12
C ALA A 130 -9.05 -8.97 11.43
N ASP A 131 -9.93 -9.90 11.78
CA ASP A 131 -9.56 -11.31 11.96
C ASP A 131 -9.30 -11.95 10.60
N VAL A 132 -8.02 -11.99 10.21
CA VAL A 132 -7.55 -12.55 8.94
C VAL A 132 -7.17 -14.02 9.02
N ARG A 133 -7.49 -14.70 10.15
CA ARG A 133 -7.22 -16.13 10.27
C ARG A 133 -7.89 -16.91 9.14
N PRO A 134 -7.23 -17.97 8.62
CA PRO A 134 -7.78 -18.78 7.54
C PRO A 134 -9.15 -19.33 7.92
N ARG A 135 -10.18 -19.00 7.14
CA ARG A 135 -11.55 -19.44 7.38
C ARG A 135 -12.09 -20.22 6.19
N VAL A 136 -12.76 -21.32 6.48
CA VAL A 136 -13.42 -22.14 5.46
C VAL A 136 -14.61 -21.37 4.88
N GLY A 137 -14.58 -21.13 3.57
CA GLY A 137 -15.71 -20.52 2.84
C GLY A 137 -16.75 -21.56 2.48
N GLU A 138 -16.52 -22.27 1.40
CA GLU A 138 -17.41 -23.34 0.96
C GLU A 138 -16.68 -24.69 0.98
N VAL A 139 -17.39 -25.74 1.30
CA VAL A 139 -16.93 -27.10 1.09
C VAL A 139 -17.55 -27.64 -0.21
N SER A 140 -16.70 -28.08 -1.13
CA SER A 140 -17.07 -28.47 -2.47
C SER A 140 -16.35 -29.75 -2.90
N CYS A 141 -16.85 -30.38 -3.94
CA CYS A 141 -16.15 -31.51 -4.55
C CYS A 141 -14.77 -31.11 -5.10
N THR A 142 -13.91 -32.10 -5.26
CA THR A 142 -12.61 -31.99 -5.92
C THR A 142 -12.74 -32.44 -7.36
N SER A 143 -11.97 -31.89 -8.28
CA SER A 143 -11.97 -32.26 -9.69
C SER A 143 -10.61 -32.02 -10.34
N ASP A 144 -10.35 -32.71 -11.43
CA ASP A 144 -9.17 -32.52 -12.24
C ASP A 144 -9.22 -31.20 -13.03
N GLN A 145 -8.07 -30.64 -13.32
CA GLN A 145 -7.90 -29.49 -14.19
C GLN A 145 -7.46 -29.93 -15.58
N LYS A 146 -8.05 -29.35 -16.62
CA LYS A 146 -7.70 -29.56 -18.00
C LYS A 146 -6.52 -28.69 -18.44
N LEU A 147 -5.95 -29.00 -19.61
CA LEU A 147 -4.86 -28.20 -20.19
C LEU A 147 -5.25 -26.77 -20.57
N ASP A 148 -6.55 -26.50 -20.74
CA ASP A 148 -7.09 -25.16 -20.98
C ASP A 148 -7.27 -24.33 -19.69
N GLY A 149 -6.95 -24.93 -18.53
CA GLY A 149 -7.07 -24.33 -17.22
C GLY A 149 -8.46 -24.49 -16.56
N GLU A 150 -9.47 -25.01 -17.28
CA GLU A 150 -10.80 -25.24 -16.73
C GLU A 150 -10.81 -26.48 -15.80
N LEU A 151 -11.64 -26.42 -14.76
CA LEU A 151 -11.89 -27.56 -13.87
C LEU A 151 -12.96 -28.46 -14.47
N GLU A 152 -12.81 -29.77 -14.32
CA GLU A 152 -13.85 -30.71 -14.69
C GLU A 152 -15.08 -30.55 -13.78
N PRO A 153 -16.31 -30.67 -14.33
CA PRO A 153 -17.50 -30.62 -13.47
C PRO A 153 -17.49 -31.74 -12.44
N CYS A 154 -17.77 -31.40 -11.20
CA CYS A 154 -17.92 -32.35 -10.12
C CYS A 154 -19.22 -32.08 -9.32
N GLN A 155 -19.64 -33.04 -8.49
CA GLN A 155 -20.84 -32.92 -7.67
C GLN A 155 -20.62 -33.55 -6.29
N GLY A 156 -21.27 -33.01 -5.28
CA GLY A 156 -21.23 -33.52 -3.91
C GLY A 156 -20.17 -32.83 -3.05
N LEU A 157 -19.87 -33.41 -1.91
CA LEU A 157 -18.88 -32.93 -0.96
C LEU A 157 -17.53 -33.59 -1.22
N GLY A 158 -16.49 -32.77 -1.20
CA GLY A 158 -15.11 -33.24 -1.19
C GLY A 158 -14.67 -33.76 0.18
N PRO A 159 -13.39 -34.15 0.30
CA PRO A 159 -12.87 -34.79 1.50
C PRO A 159 -13.14 -34.01 2.80
N ALA A 160 -12.93 -32.68 2.80
CA ALA A 160 -13.20 -31.85 3.99
C ALA A 160 -14.67 -31.90 4.43
N GLY A 161 -15.58 -31.73 3.47
CA GLY A 161 -17.02 -31.77 3.79
C GLY A 161 -17.49 -33.14 4.23
N GLN A 162 -16.94 -34.24 3.66
CA GLN A 162 -17.25 -35.62 4.10
C GLN A 162 -16.73 -35.92 5.51
N ALA A 163 -15.61 -35.32 5.91
CA ALA A 163 -15.06 -35.40 7.24
C ALA A 163 -15.83 -34.56 8.28
N GLY A 164 -16.72 -33.65 7.84
CA GLY A 164 -17.53 -32.81 8.71
C GLY A 164 -17.00 -31.40 8.95
N VAL A 165 -16.07 -30.94 8.13
CA VAL A 165 -15.67 -29.52 8.07
C VAL A 165 -16.83 -28.71 7.49
N GLU A 166 -17.10 -27.55 8.07
CA GLU A 166 -18.23 -26.68 7.71
C GLU A 166 -17.75 -25.27 7.34
N PRO A 167 -18.52 -24.54 6.50
CA PRO A 167 -18.27 -23.13 6.26
C PRO A 167 -18.25 -22.34 7.57
N GLY A 168 -17.28 -21.41 7.70
CA GLY A 168 -17.07 -20.62 8.90
C GLY A 168 -16.05 -21.18 9.89
N ASP A 169 -15.61 -22.44 9.73
CA ASP A 169 -14.54 -23.01 10.54
C ASP A 169 -13.25 -22.21 10.36
N ILE A 170 -12.57 -21.87 11.45
CA ILE A 170 -11.27 -21.20 11.42
C ILE A 170 -10.19 -22.27 11.47
N VAL A 171 -9.34 -22.35 10.46
CA VAL A 171 -8.24 -23.31 10.41
C VAL A 171 -7.14 -22.87 11.36
N LEU A 172 -6.72 -23.77 12.26
CA LEU A 172 -5.68 -23.55 13.25
C LEU A 172 -4.38 -24.25 12.89
N ALA A 173 -4.46 -25.53 12.50
CA ALA A 173 -3.29 -26.35 12.21
C ALA A 173 -3.60 -27.46 11.19
N LEU A 174 -2.57 -27.90 10.48
CA LEU A 174 -2.56 -29.09 9.62
C LEU A 174 -1.47 -30.03 10.12
N ASN A 175 -1.81 -31.29 10.45
CA ASN A 175 -0.89 -32.30 11.01
C ASN A 175 -0.11 -31.79 12.24
N GLY A 176 -0.71 -30.90 13.06
CA GLY A 176 -0.09 -30.29 14.24
C GLY A 176 0.81 -29.08 13.94
N GLU A 177 1.01 -28.72 12.68
CA GLU A 177 1.70 -27.48 12.30
C GLU A 177 0.70 -26.33 12.16
N ALA A 178 0.97 -25.21 12.83
CA ALA A 178 0.10 -24.03 12.79
C ALA A 178 -0.01 -23.46 11.35
N VAL A 179 -1.22 -23.03 10.98
CA VAL A 179 -1.52 -22.48 9.66
C VAL A 179 -1.93 -21.02 9.82
N ASP A 180 -1.09 -20.12 9.33
CA ASP A 180 -1.31 -18.68 9.42
C ASP A 180 -2.00 -18.09 8.18
N SER A 181 -2.08 -18.84 7.08
CA SER A 181 -2.71 -18.40 5.85
C SER A 181 -3.26 -19.56 5.02
N ILE A 182 -4.29 -19.27 4.21
CA ILE A 182 -4.83 -20.25 3.24
C ILE A 182 -3.79 -20.65 2.19
N ALA A 183 -2.88 -19.76 1.81
CA ALA A 183 -1.81 -20.10 0.87
C ALA A 183 -0.90 -21.19 1.44
N GLN A 184 -0.50 -21.06 2.71
CA GLN A 184 0.29 -22.07 3.42
C GLN A 184 -0.45 -23.41 3.51
N LEU A 185 -1.75 -23.38 3.86
CA LEU A 185 -2.57 -24.59 3.90
C LEU A 185 -2.65 -25.28 2.55
N ARG A 186 -2.94 -24.53 1.50
CA ARG A 186 -3.04 -25.03 0.12
C ARG A 186 -1.72 -25.68 -0.31
N ASP A 187 -0.60 -25.00 -0.08
CA ASP A 187 0.71 -25.48 -0.52
C ASP A 187 1.11 -26.75 0.23
N ALA A 188 0.75 -26.86 1.52
CA ALA A 188 0.96 -28.09 2.30
C ALA A 188 0.07 -29.23 1.81
N VAL A 189 -1.23 -29.00 1.57
CA VAL A 189 -2.18 -30.00 1.07
C VAL A 189 -1.78 -30.50 -0.31
N MET A 190 -1.35 -29.63 -1.22
CA MET A 190 -0.93 -30.00 -2.57
C MET A 190 0.24 -30.99 -2.59
N GLN A 191 1.09 -31.00 -1.59
CA GLN A 191 2.25 -31.89 -1.48
C GLN A 191 1.91 -33.30 -0.95
N LEU A 192 0.66 -33.54 -0.56
CA LEU A 192 0.23 -34.78 0.12
C LEU A 192 -0.90 -35.51 -0.64
N PRO A 193 -0.74 -35.83 -1.95
CA PRO A 193 -1.78 -36.48 -2.74
C PRO A 193 -2.13 -37.88 -2.20
N GLY A 194 -3.42 -38.10 -1.89
CA GLY A 194 -3.94 -39.36 -1.38
C GLY A 194 -3.56 -39.71 0.05
N GLU A 195 -2.91 -38.79 0.78
CA GLU A 195 -2.60 -39.00 2.19
C GLU A 195 -3.78 -38.57 3.09
N THR A 196 -3.82 -39.11 4.31
CA THR A 196 -4.76 -38.65 5.33
C THR A 196 -4.08 -37.57 6.18
N VAL A 197 -4.70 -36.41 6.28
CA VAL A 197 -4.21 -35.29 7.09
C VAL A 197 -5.16 -35.01 8.25
N THR A 198 -4.63 -34.56 9.36
CA THR A 198 -5.42 -34.07 10.52
C THR A 198 -5.54 -32.56 10.43
N LEU A 199 -6.76 -32.04 10.22
CA LEU A 199 -7.07 -30.62 10.21
C LEU A 199 -7.66 -30.21 11.55
N GLU A 200 -7.03 -29.26 12.22
CA GLU A 200 -7.53 -28.66 13.45
C GLU A 200 -8.23 -27.34 13.14
N VAL A 201 -9.44 -27.17 13.62
CA VAL A 201 -10.25 -25.96 13.40
C VAL A 201 -10.86 -25.46 14.71
N GLU A 202 -11.20 -24.17 14.73
CA GLU A 202 -12.05 -23.57 15.76
C GLU A 202 -13.46 -23.36 15.19
N ARG A 203 -14.48 -23.92 15.84
CA ARG A 203 -15.91 -23.75 15.53
C ARG A 203 -16.63 -23.33 16.79
N ASP A 204 -17.31 -22.19 16.78
CA ASP A 204 -18.04 -21.61 17.91
C ASP A 204 -17.17 -21.47 19.18
N GLY A 205 -15.88 -21.13 19.01
CA GLY A 205 -14.92 -21.03 20.11
C GLY A 205 -14.42 -22.36 20.66
N ALA A 206 -14.81 -23.49 20.09
CA ALA A 206 -14.33 -24.82 20.45
C ALA A 206 -13.41 -25.41 19.39
N GLN A 207 -12.27 -25.92 19.84
CA GLN A 207 -11.33 -26.60 18.95
C GLN A 207 -11.83 -28.00 18.58
N ARG A 208 -11.79 -28.35 17.31
CA ARG A 208 -12.14 -29.64 16.74
C ARG A 208 -11.04 -30.14 15.83
N SER A 209 -10.94 -31.47 15.70
CA SER A 209 -9.96 -32.11 14.83
C SER A 209 -10.67 -33.08 13.90
N PHE A 210 -10.28 -33.07 12.62
CA PHE A 210 -10.84 -33.91 11.56
C PHE A 210 -9.73 -34.63 10.82
N ASP A 211 -9.83 -35.95 10.70
CA ASP A 211 -8.96 -36.75 9.84
C ASP A 211 -9.57 -36.80 8.45
N ILE A 212 -8.86 -36.22 7.47
CA ILE A 212 -9.33 -36.00 6.11
C ILE A 212 -8.48 -36.76 5.14
N PRO A 213 -9.01 -37.83 4.48
CA PRO A 213 -8.31 -38.47 3.37
C PRO A 213 -8.33 -37.56 2.14
N LEU A 214 -7.19 -37.02 1.76
CA LEU A 214 -7.09 -36.13 0.61
C LEU A 214 -7.32 -36.87 -0.69
N ASP A 215 -8.04 -36.23 -1.63
CA ASP A 215 -8.14 -36.70 -2.99
C ASP A 215 -6.81 -36.40 -3.74
N THR A 216 -6.53 -37.23 -4.75
CA THR A 216 -5.47 -36.94 -5.73
C THR A 216 -6.12 -36.37 -6.98
N VAL A 217 -5.74 -35.15 -7.35
CA VAL A 217 -6.24 -34.47 -8.54
C VAL A 217 -5.08 -33.96 -9.40
N THR A 218 -5.35 -33.66 -10.66
CA THR A 218 -4.38 -33.03 -11.56
C THR A 218 -4.53 -31.52 -11.54
N ARG A 219 -3.39 -30.78 -11.55
CA ARG A 219 -3.31 -29.32 -11.65
C ARG A 219 -2.19 -28.93 -12.60
N LEU A 220 -2.34 -27.79 -13.26
CA LEU A 220 -1.27 -27.17 -14.03
C LEU A 220 -0.23 -26.54 -13.08
N ASN A 221 1.03 -26.87 -13.31
CA ASN A 221 2.15 -26.21 -12.65
C ASN A 221 2.53 -24.90 -13.38
N ALA A 222 3.59 -24.23 -12.92
CA ALA A 222 4.08 -22.98 -13.52
C ALA A 222 4.64 -23.16 -14.94
N GLU A 223 4.95 -24.40 -15.34
CA GLU A 223 5.45 -24.79 -16.64
C GLU A 223 4.35 -25.29 -17.59
N ASP A 224 3.06 -25.10 -17.24
CA ASP A 224 1.88 -25.59 -17.97
C ASP A 224 1.81 -27.12 -18.11
N GLU A 225 2.42 -27.87 -17.15
CA GLU A 225 2.35 -29.33 -17.12
C GLU A 225 1.31 -29.79 -16.08
N LEU A 226 0.57 -30.85 -16.41
CA LEU A 226 -0.36 -31.48 -15.47
C LEU A 226 0.41 -32.32 -14.46
N VAL A 227 0.32 -31.95 -13.18
CA VAL A 227 0.93 -32.65 -12.04
C VAL A 227 -0.13 -33.14 -11.07
N SER A 228 0.12 -34.30 -10.44
CA SER A 228 -0.76 -34.84 -9.41
C SER A 228 -0.51 -34.14 -8.08
N VAL A 229 -1.56 -33.61 -7.46
CA VAL A 229 -1.51 -32.91 -6.18
C VAL A 229 -2.63 -33.36 -5.24
N GLY A 230 -2.46 -33.12 -3.95
CA GLY A 230 -3.51 -33.33 -2.97
C GLY A 230 -4.60 -32.26 -3.06
N ALA A 231 -5.86 -32.67 -2.81
CA ALA A 231 -7.00 -31.77 -2.77
C ALA A 231 -7.91 -32.08 -1.57
N ILE A 232 -8.28 -31.02 -0.85
CA ILE A 232 -9.10 -31.13 0.37
C ILE A 232 -10.58 -30.80 0.14
N GLY A 233 -10.91 -30.11 -0.94
CA GLY A 233 -12.30 -29.79 -1.32
C GLY A 233 -12.94 -28.69 -0.47
N MET A 234 -12.20 -27.61 -0.24
CA MET A 234 -12.75 -26.39 0.40
C MET A 234 -12.17 -25.13 -0.22
N THR A 235 -12.91 -24.04 -0.13
CA THR A 235 -12.47 -22.70 -0.53
C THR A 235 -12.18 -21.84 0.69
N ASN A 236 -11.50 -20.72 0.48
CA ASN A 236 -11.35 -19.69 1.50
C ASN A 236 -12.59 -18.80 1.55
N GLU A 237 -13.01 -18.41 2.75
CA GLU A 237 -13.92 -17.29 2.91
C GLU A 237 -13.18 -15.99 2.60
N LEU A 238 -13.71 -15.21 1.66
CA LEU A 238 -13.20 -13.87 1.39
C LEU A 238 -13.68 -12.95 2.51
N ILE A 239 -12.77 -12.66 3.43
CA ILE A 239 -13.05 -11.70 4.51
C ILE A 239 -12.92 -10.31 3.92
N ASP A 240 -14.01 -9.52 3.97
CA ASP A 240 -13.93 -8.11 3.62
C ASP A 240 -13.25 -7.36 4.77
N ILE A 241 -11.97 -7.07 4.56
CA ILE A 241 -11.15 -6.32 5.52
C ILE A 241 -11.27 -4.81 5.33
N VAL A 242 -12.05 -4.35 4.35
CA VAL A 242 -12.18 -2.92 4.01
C VAL A 242 -13.42 -2.35 4.66
N GLU A 243 -13.24 -1.34 5.49
CA GLU A 243 -14.32 -0.63 6.18
C GLU A 243 -14.42 0.82 5.71
N THR A 244 -15.65 1.26 5.43
CA THR A 244 -15.95 2.68 5.17
C THR A 244 -16.37 3.36 6.46
N TYR A 245 -15.90 4.57 6.65
CA TYR A 245 -16.10 5.32 7.89
C TYR A 245 -16.95 6.56 7.68
N SER A 246 -17.79 6.91 8.66
CA SER A 246 -18.43 8.22 8.70
C SER A 246 -17.37 9.33 8.86
N PHE A 247 -17.72 10.59 8.56
CA PHE A 247 -16.78 11.72 8.67
C PHE A 247 -16.05 11.81 10.02
N VAL A 248 -16.77 11.56 11.11
CA VAL A 248 -16.21 11.65 12.47
C VAL A 248 -15.27 10.47 12.77
N GLU A 249 -15.63 9.28 12.33
CA GLU A 249 -14.84 8.05 12.52
C GLU A 249 -13.65 7.94 11.57
N ALA A 250 -13.77 8.53 10.37
CA ALA A 250 -12.70 8.49 9.37
C ALA A 250 -11.41 9.17 9.86
N PHE A 251 -11.50 10.21 10.69
CA PHE A 251 -10.31 10.91 11.17
C PHE A 251 -9.40 10.03 12.06
N PRO A 252 -9.90 9.40 13.14
CA PRO A 252 -9.07 8.48 13.93
C PRO A 252 -8.66 7.21 13.17
N ALA A 253 -9.52 6.69 12.27
CA ALA A 253 -9.18 5.54 11.43
C ALA A 253 -8.01 5.87 10.50
N THR A 254 -8.07 7.01 9.81
CA THR A 254 -6.99 7.49 8.94
C THR A 254 -5.71 7.74 9.72
N ALA A 255 -5.78 8.30 10.92
CA ALA A 255 -4.61 8.53 11.77
C ALA A 255 -3.92 7.21 12.17
N ARG A 256 -4.69 6.19 12.55
CA ARG A 256 -4.17 4.84 12.86
C ARG A 256 -3.54 4.21 11.63
N TYR A 257 -4.23 4.23 10.50
CA TYR A 257 -3.72 3.66 9.25
C TYR A 257 -2.45 4.37 8.75
N THR A 258 -2.39 5.70 8.85
CA THR A 258 -1.18 6.47 8.54
C THR A 258 -0.01 6.06 9.43
N GLY A 259 -0.25 5.87 10.73
CA GLY A 259 0.75 5.37 11.68
C GLY A 259 1.25 3.98 11.29
N PHE A 260 0.35 3.06 10.95
CA PHE A 260 0.69 1.72 10.47
C PHE A 260 1.56 1.76 9.20
N VAL A 261 1.19 2.57 8.20
CA VAL A 261 1.96 2.69 6.94
C VAL A 261 3.35 3.27 7.19
N LEU A 262 3.48 4.26 8.08
CA LEU A 262 4.78 4.83 8.45
C LEU A 262 5.66 3.80 9.16
N ASP A 263 5.11 3.05 10.10
CA ASP A 263 5.83 1.99 10.83
C ASP A 263 6.29 0.87 9.87
N ALA A 264 5.39 0.38 9.02
CA ALA A 264 5.72 -0.62 7.99
C ALA A 264 6.81 -0.13 7.03
N THR A 265 6.80 1.16 6.69
CA THR A 265 7.83 1.77 5.84
C THR A 265 9.19 1.76 6.54
N VAL A 266 9.25 2.14 7.82
CA VAL A 266 10.49 2.13 8.61
C VAL A 266 11.02 0.70 8.77
N GLN A 267 10.14 -0.27 9.05
CA GLN A 267 10.51 -1.67 9.17
C GLN A 267 11.04 -2.23 7.84
N GLY A 268 10.36 -1.94 6.72
CA GLY A 268 10.81 -2.33 5.38
C GLY A 268 12.19 -1.77 5.03
N LEU A 269 12.47 -0.52 5.37
CA LEU A 269 13.80 0.07 5.18
C LEU A 269 14.86 -0.58 6.08
N SER A 270 14.51 -0.97 7.30
CA SER A 270 15.42 -1.69 8.21
C SER A 270 15.82 -3.06 7.67
N LEU A 271 14.89 -3.79 7.03
CA LEU A 271 15.17 -5.10 6.43
C LEU A 271 16.11 -5.02 5.23
N ILE A 272 16.09 -3.92 4.46
CA ILE A 272 17.00 -3.71 3.33
C ILE A 272 18.46 -3.56 3.80
N HIS A 273 18.68 -3.05 5.01
CA HIS A 273 20.04 -2.89 5.58
C HIS A 273 20.62 -4.17 6.20
N ILE A 274 19.82 -5.23 6.36
CA ILE A 274 20.26 -6.52 6.90
C ILE A 274 20.59 -7.49 5.76
#